data_16fdec60f3b699f5b201b1e8a40c2d98
#
_entry.id   16fdec60f3b699f5b201b1e8a40c2d98
#
_cell.length_a   1.000
_cell.length_b   1.000
_cell.length_c   1.000
_cell.angle_alpha   90.00
_cell.angle_beta   90.00
_cell.angle_gamma   90.00
#
_symmetry.space_group_name_H-M   'P 1'
#
loop_
_entity.id
_entity.type
_entity.pdbx_description
1 polymer ?
#
loop_
_entity_poly.entity_id
_entity_poly.type
_entity_poly.pdbx_seq_one_letter_code
_entity_poly.pdbx_strand_id
1 'polypeptide(L)'
;LAGFARAGQDGARATAGYYSKAGREEKGIVKASFFTGVIGGVLWYVLIYYWAAIDFSSEQIGLMGGIGSAVSVITYLFGGYLADAIGRKKLFLVGLGCTIAGLLLFLTEKNLAVFTVGYALTSLGGSLEWPSLTTLLVAKTKPADMKFLYGVQGFVNQIGLTIATFLGFVGPPIMEDLLGPETLTGFKLVFLATTICAFVPIIYVLGVKETERKPSSLRAHFNKRTRRILFMYSFQNALIGFGAALVIPWLPVIFNRSLGASDMWVGMIITLSNAVIAVGWFVVPKFAEFRGSVTLIAVCQIASVAPLILLPYSPALIVVAVLYTVRSFLMLVPQPVLNAYVMNITVEEIRASFLSLSQLAWQAAFAGSYVIAGYLWANDYTKPEPFYYAGALYVAASLIFFAYFRRIKESHELAPAIT
;
A
#
# COMPACT_ATOMS: atom_id res chain seq x y z
N LEU A 1 7.36 23.28 17.10
CA LEU A 1 7.67 21.91 17.55
C LEU A 1 6.82 21.48 18.76
N ALA A 2 6.72 22.29 19.85
CA ALA A 2 5.93 21.94 21.04
C ALA A 2 4.41 21.81 20.75
N GLY A 3 3.84 22.64 19.88
CA GLY A 3 2.45 22.52 19.43
C GLY A 3 2.19 21.26 18.62
N PHE A 4 3.17 20.80 17.85
CA PHE A 4 3.15 19.55 17.09
C PHE A 4 3.13 18.31 17.98
N ALA A 5 3.99 18.28 18.99
CA ALA A 5 4.05 17.17 19.93
C ALA A 5 2.74 17.03 20.73
N ARG A 6 2.14 18.16 21.18
CA ARG A 6 0.84 18.14 21.88
C ARG A 6 -0.29 17.66 20.96
N ALA A 7 -0.35 18.12 19.73
CA ALA A 7 -1.39 17.71 18.79
C ALA A 7 -1.32 16.23 18.41
N GLY A 8 -0.09 15.67 18.32
CA GLY A 8 0.11 14.24 18.13
C GLY A 8 -0.31 13.43 19.36
N GLN A 9 0.01 13.92 20.58
CA GLN A 9 -0.40 13.27 21.83
C GLN A 9 -1.93 13.30 22.04
N ASP A 10 -2.59 14.41 21.73
CA ASP A 10 -4.04 14.52 21.86
C ASP A 10 -4.76 13.62 20.84
N GLY A 11 -4.27 13.55 19.59
CA GLY A 11 -4.77 12.62 18.60
C GLY A 11 -4.57 11.16 19.01
N ALA A 12 -3.40 10.80 19.51
CA ALA A 12 -3.12 9.45 19.99
C ALA A 12 -3.97 9.07 21.20
N ARG A 13 -4.15 9.98 22.16
CA ARG A 13 -5.02 9.77 23.32
C ARG A 13 -6.49 9.61 22.94
N ALA A 14 -7.00 10.45 22.03
CA ALA A 14 -8.36 10.33 21.52
C ALA A 14 -8.55 8.97 20.81
N THR A 15 -7.64 8.59 19.95
CA THR A 15 -7.63 7.33 19.22
C THR A 15 -7.60 6.12 20.16
N ALA A 16 -6.74 6.14 21.18
CA ALA A 16 -6.68 5.12 22.21
C ALA A 16 -7.98 5.05 23.04
N GLY A 17 -8.58 6.20 23.35
CA GLY A 17 -9.85 6.29 24.05
C GLY A 17 -11.01 5.66 23.26
N TYR A 18 -11.07 5.88 21.94
CA TYR A 18 -12.06 5.23 21.08
C TYR A 18 -11.82 3.73 20.96
N TYR A 19 -10.57 3.29 20.77
CA TYR A 19 -10.24 1.87 20.71
C TYR A 19 -10.58 1.13 22.03
N SER A 20 -10.40 1.77 23.18
CA SER A 20 -10.76 1.16 24.47
C SER A 20 -12.26 0.87 24.58
N LYS A 21 -13.10 1.74 24.02
CA LYS A 21 -14.57 1.64 23.99
C LYS A 21 -15.10 0.75 22.87
N ALA A 22 -14.27 0.40 21.88
CA ALA A 22 -14.64 -0.44 20.74
C ALA A 22 -15.11 -1.82 21.20
N GLY A 23 -16.06 -2.39 20.49
CA GLY A 23 -16.60 -3.72 20.76
C GLY A 23 -15.58 -4.84 20.51
N ARG A 24 -15.92 -6.06 20.93
CA ARG A 24 -15.05 -7.23 20.76
C ARG A 24 -14.75 -7.53 19.30
N GLU A 25 -15.75 -7.39 18.42
CA GLU A 25 -15.61 -7.65 16.98
C GLU A 25 -14.70 -6.61 16.30
N GLU A 26 -14.88 -5.33 16.61
CA GLU A 26 -14.04 -4.24 16.10
C GLU A 26 -12.58 -4.41 16.52
N LYS A 27 -12.34 -4.72 17.81
CA LYS A 27 -11.00 -5.04 18.32
C LYS A 27 -10.38 -6.26 17.62
N GLY A 28 -11.18 -7.27 17.31
CA GLY A 28 -10.75 -8.46 16.55
C GLY A 28 -10.27 -8.08 15.15
N ILE A 29 -11.05 -7.25 14.43
CA ILE A 29 -10.70 -6.77 13.08
C ILE A 29 -9.42 -5.93 13.11
N VAL A 30 -9.28 -5.02 14.08
CA VAL A 30 -8.06 -4.21 14.24
C VAL A 30 -6.84 -5.09 14.52
N LYS A 31 -6.96 -6.11 15.38
CA LYS A 31 -5.87 -7.08 15.63
C LYS A 31 -5.52 -7.89 14.37
N ALA A 32 -6.53 -8.32 13.60
CA ALA A 32 -6.30 -8.99 12.33
C ALA A 32 -5.50 -8.10 11.37
N SER A 33 -5.75 -6.78 11.37
CA SER A 33 -5.03 -5.81 10.52
C SER A 33 -3.54 -5.72 10.85
N PHE A 34 -3.11 -6.00 12.06
CA PHE A 34 -1.69 -6.11 12.39
C PHE A 34 -1.02 -7.23 11.58
N PHE A 35 -1.63 -8.40 11.56
CA PHE A 35 -1.06 -9.56 10.88
C PHE A 35 -1.16 -9.45 9.35
N THR A 36 -2.22 -8.81 8.81
CA THR A 36 -2.24 -8.47 7.37
C THR A 36 -1.15 -7.46 7.02
N GLY A 37 -0.79 -6.56 7.94
CA GLY A 37 0.37 -5.69 7.83
C GLY A 37 1.69 -6.47 7.80
N VAL A 38 1.84 -7.47 8.68
CA VAL A 38 3.02 -8.38 8.69
C VAL A 38 3.17 -9.07 7.34
N ILE A 39 2.11 -9.64 6.81
CA ILE A 39 2.11 -10.27 5.49
C ILE A 39 2.50 -9.26 4.41
N GLY A 40 1.87 -8.06 4.44
CA GLY A 40 2.14 -6.98 3.49
C GLY A 40 3.60 -6.53 3.50
N GLY A 41 4.24 -6.41 4.68
CA GLY A 41 5.64 -6.00 4.80
C GLY A 41 6.61 -6.97 4.12
N VAL A 42 6.38 -8.25 4.27
CA VAL A 42 7.19 -9.28 3.61
C VAL A 42 6.93 -9.31 2.11
N LEU A 43 5.68 -9.33 1.67
CA LEU A 43 5.34 -9.43 0.25
C LEU A 43 5.70 -8.18 -0.54
N TRP A 44 5.66 -6.98 0.08
CA TRP A 44 5.92 -5.73 -0.62
C TRP A 44 7.41 -5.37 -0.71
N TYR A 45 8.21 -5.70 0.30
CA TYR A 45 9.61 -5.28 0.36
C TYR A 45 10.60 -6.43 0.28
N VAL A 46 10.32 -7.54 0.97
CA VAL A 46 11.28 -8.65 1.11
C VAL A 46 11.22 -9.59 -0.09
N LEU A 47 10.03 -9.80 -0.67
CA LEU A 47 9.83 -10.80 -1.71
C LEU A 47 10.66 -10.53 -2.98
N ILE A 48 10.65 -9.30 -3.50
CA ILE A 48 11.46 -8.92 -4.68
C ILE A 48 12.94 -9.05 -4.39
N TYR A 49 13.35 -8.62 -3.20
CA TYR A 49 14.72 -8.74 -2.77
C TYR A 49 15.16 -10.20 -2.73
N TYR A 50 14.33 -11.07 -2.17
CA TYR A 50 14.55 -12.51 -2.17
C TYR A 50 14.68 -13.08 -3.59
N TRP A 51 13.80 -12.70 -4.52
CA TRP A 51 13.91 -13.16 -5.90
C TRP A 51 15.22 -12.76 -6.57
N ALA A 52 15.68 -11.54 -6.33
CA ALA A 52 16.99 -11.09 -6.80
C ALA A 52 18.14 -11.84 -6.11
N ALA A 53 18.02 -12.15 -4.82
CA ALA A 53 19.02 -12.89 -4.06
C ALA A 53 19.19 -14.34 -4.53
N ILE A 54 18.10 -14.94 -5.05
CA ILE A 54 18.16 -16.29 -5.65
C ILE A 54 18.41 -16.26 -7.17
N ASP A 55 18.92 -15.15 -7.69
CA ASP A 55 19.34 -14.98 -9.09
C ASP A 55 18.22 -15.17 -10.12
N PHE A 56 17.01 -14.67 -9.85
CA PHE A 56 16.07 -14.36 -10.91
C PHE A 56 16.49 -13.08 -11.63
N SER A 57 16.43 -13.10 -12.96
CA SER A 57 16.73 -11.89 -13.74
C SER A 57 15.66 -10.81 -13.52
N SER A 58 16.02 -9.55 -13.77
CA SER A 58 15.08 -8.44 -13.65
C SER A 58 13.86 -8.60 -14.57
N GLU A 59 14.03 -9.20 -15.75
CA GLU A 59 12.93 -9.51 -16.67
C GLU A 59 11.98 -10.55 -16.06
N GLN A 60 12.53 -11.60 -15.44
CA GLN A 60 11.75 -12.63 -14.75
C GLN A 60 10.97 -12.03 -13.57
N ILE A 61 11.63 -11.20 -12.75
CA ILE A 61 11.00 -10.48 -11.64
C ILE A 61 9.91 -9.54 -12.16
N GLY A 62 10.19 -8.80 -13.23
CA GLY A 62 9.23 -7.91 -13.89
C GLY A 62 8.01 -8.67 -14.42
N LEU A 63 8.20 -9.84 -15.03
CA LEU A 63 7.11 -10.69 -15.51
C LEU A 63 6.27 -11.23 -14.37
N MET A 64 6.89 -11.79 -13.31
CA MET A 64 6.18 -12.27 -12.12
C MET A 64 5.35 -11.15 -11.49
N GLY A 65 5.96 -9.97 -11.31
CA GLY A 65 5.30 -8.79 -10.75
C GLY A 65 4.14 -8.29 -11.60
N GLY A 66 4.32 -8.26 -12.92
CA GLY A 66 3.29 -7.88 -13.88
C GLY A 66 2.09 -8.83 -13.87
N ILE A 67 2.33 -10.16 -13.90
CA ILE A 67 1.28 -11.18 -13.85
C ILE A 67 0.50 -11.08 -12.53
N GLY A 68 1.18 -11.02 -11.39
CA GLY A 68 0.51 -10.89 -10.09
C GLY A 68 -0.31 -9.61 -10.00
N SER A 69 0.23 -8.48 -10.47
CA SER A 69 -0.51 -7.21 -10.51
C SER A 69 -1.72 -7.27 -11.46
N ALA A 70 -1.62 -7.98 -12.59
CA ALA A 70 -2.74 -8.19 -13.51
C ALA A 70 -3.86 -9.03 -12.85
N VAL A 71 -3.51 -10.04 -12.05
CA VAL A 71 -4.48 -10.80 -11.24
C VAL A 71 -5.20 -9.88 -10.25
N SER A 72 -4.50 -8.94 -9.62
CA SER A 72 -5.13 -7.94 -8.74
C SER A 72 -6.09 -7.03 -9.52
N VAL A 73 -5.79 -6.65 -10.77
CA VAL A 73 -6.71 -5.88 -11.63
C VAL A 73 -8.04 -6.61 -11.81
N ILE A 74 -7.97 -7.89 -12.17
CA ILE A 74 -9.17 -8.74 -12.34
C ILE A 74 -9.93 -8.84 -11.02
N THR A 75 -9.22 -9.04 -9.92
CA THR A 75 -9.84 -9.16 -8.59
C THR A 75 -10.53 -7.87 -8.15
N TYR A 76 -9.93 -6.69 -8.36
CA TYR A 76 -10.57 -5.42 -8.03
C TYR A 76 -11.81 -5.15 -8.90
N LEU A 77 -11.82 -5.63 -10.16
CA LEU A 77 -12.97 -5.47 -11.05
C LEU A 77 -14.19 -6.26 -10.53
N PHE A 78 -13.97 -7.49 -10.05
CA PHE A 78 -15.05 -8.39 -9.60
C PHE A 78 -15.23 -8.43 -8.08
N GLY A 79 -14.27 -7.90 -7.31
CA GLY A 79 -14.24 -8.02 -5.85
C GLY A 79 -15.48 -7.45 -5.14
N GLY A 80 -16.03 -6.36 -5.64
CA GLY A 80 -17.28 -5.79 -5.11
C GLY A 80 -18.47 -6.73 -5.29
N TYR A 81 -18.63 -7.30 -6.49
CA TYR A 81 -19.66 -8.29 -6.78
C TYR A 81 -19.50 -9.56 -5.93
N LEU A 82 -18.26 -10.06 -5.81
CA LEU A 82 -17.95 -11.22 -4.97
C LEU A 82 -18.25 -10.94 -3.49
N ALA A 83 -17.93 -9.74 -2.99
CA ALA A 83 -18.24 -9.36 -1.62
C ALA A 83 -19.73 -9.33 -1.31
N ASP A 84 -20.55 -8.91 -2.28
CA ASP A 84 -22.00 -8.89 -2.16
C ASP A 84 -22.61 -10.31 -2.32
N ALA A 85 -21.99 -11.18 -3.16
CA ALA A 85 -22.50 -12.52 -3.44
C ALA A 85 -22.17 -13.54 -2.31
N ILE A 86 -20.94 -13.57 -1.83
CA ILE A 86 -20.47 -14.59 -0.87
C ILE A 86 -20.28 -14.08 0.55
N GLY A 87 -20.35 -12.76 0.75
CA GLY A 87 -20.14 -12.07 2.03
C GLY A 87 -18.67 -11.69 2.26
N ARG A 88 -18.46 -10.59 2.99
CA ARG A 88 -17.14 -9.97 3.21
C ARG A 88 -16.22 -10.82 4.07
N LYS A 89 -16.79 -11.46 5.11
CA LYS A 89 -16.04 -12.37 5.97
C LYS A 89 -15.50 -13.57 5.19
N LYS A 90 -16.36 -14.21 4.40
CA LYS A 90 -15.96 -15.36 3.57
C LYS A 90 -14.93 -14.95 2.54
N LEU A 91 -15.12 -13.78 1.91
CA LEU A 91 -14.20 -13.26 0.91
C LEU A 91 -12.81 -12.98 1.50
N PHE A 92 -12.75 -12.42 2.72
CA PHE A 92 -11.50 -12.25 3.47
C PHE A 92 -10.80 -13.59 3.72
N LEU A 93 -11.54 -14.61 4.18
CA LEU A 93 -10.98 -15.92 4.46
C LEU A 93 -10.48 -16.63 3.19
N VAL A 94 -11.20 -16.51 2.08
CA VAL A 94 -10.74 -17.02 0.77
C VAL A 94 -9.47 -16.29 0.32
N GLY A 95 -9.43 -14.96 0.43
CA GLY A 95 -8.23 -14.17 0.13
C GLY A 95 -7.03 -14.65 0.94
N LEU A 96 -7.20 -14.77 2.26
CA LEU A 96 -6.15 -15.22 3.15
C LEU A 96 -5.69 -16.67 2.85
N GLY A 97 -6.60 -17.56 2.47
CA GLY A 97 -6.28 -18.89 2.00
C GLY A 97 -5.40 -18.88 0.73
N CYS A 98 -5.70 -17.99 -0.22
CA CYS A 98 -4.88 -17.78 -1.41
C CYS A 98 -3.49 -17.22 -1.05
N THR A 99 -3.42 -16.27 -0.13
CA THR A 99 -2.15 -15.72 0.37
C THR A 99 -1.30 -16.79 1.04
N ILE A 100 -1.88 -17.60 1.92
CA ILE A 100 -1.20 -18.73 2.57
C ILE A 100 -0.67 -19.72 1.52
N ALA A 101 -1.51 -20.12 0.56
CA ALA A 101 -1.09 -21.02 -0.51
C ALA A 101 0.07 -20.45 -1.33
N GLY A 102 0.02 -19.17 -1.66
CA GLY A 102 1.11 -18.49 -2.38
C GLY A 102 2.41 -18.40 -1.57
N LEU A 103 2.33 -18.10 -0.27
CA LEU A 103 3.49 -18.09 0.63
C LEU A 103 4.15 -19.47 0.74
N LEU A 104 3.35 -20.55 0.80
CA LEU A 104 3.87 -21.93 0.83
C LEU A 104 4.62 -22.28 -0.46
N LEU A 105 4.21 -21.75 -1.62
CA LEU A 105 4.93 -21.96 -2.87
C LEU A 105 6.31 -21.32 -2.88
N PHE A 106 6.54 -20.22 -2.14
CA PHE A 106 7.88 -19.61 -2.02
C PHE A 106 8.85 -20.42 -1.13
N LEU A 107 8.37 -21.43 -0.40
CA LEU A 107 9.20 -22.37 0.36
C LEU A 107 9.79 -23.48 -0.51
N THR A 108 9.27 -23.67 -1.73
CA THR A 108 9.74 -24.71 -2.65
C THR A 108 11.09 -24.36 -3.29
N GLU A 109 11.60 -25.27 -4.11
CA GLU A 109 12.79 -25.02 -4.91
C GLU A 109 12.57 -23.92 -5.94
N LYS A 110 13.66 -23.22 -6.34
CA LYS A 110 13.63 -22.15 -7.33
C LYS A 110 13.00 -22.62 -8.64
N ASN A 111 11.79 -22.13 -8.91
CA ASN A 111 11.07 -22.41 -10.15
C ASN A 111 10.25 -21.19 -10.56
N LEU A 112 10.51 -20.65 -11.75
CA LEU A 112 9.85 -19.44 -12.24
C LEU A 112 8.32 -19.58 -12.29
N ALA A 113 7.83 -20.72 -12.80
CA ALA A 113 6.38 -20.95 -12.93
C ALA A 113 5.72 -21.06 -11.56
N VAL A 114 6.31 -21.80 -10.61
CA VAL A 114 5.80 -21.98 -9.25
C VAL A 114 5.76 -20.63 -8.52
N PHE A 115 6.82 -19.82 -8.63
CA PHE A 115 6.88 -18.51 -7.98
C PHE A 115 5.95 -17.49 -8.64
N THR A 116 5.75 -17.59 -9.95
CA THR A 116 4.74 -16.77 -10.65
C THR A 116 3.33 -17.09 -10.15
N VAL A 117 2.99 -18.38 -10.02
CA VAL A 117 1.70 -18.81 -9.44
C VAL A 117 1.60 -18.40 -7.98
N GLY A 118 2.66 -18.54 -7.19
CA GLY A 118 2.72 -18.10 -5.80
C GLY A 118 2.42 -16.60 -5.67
N TYR A 119 3.04 -15.77 -6.51
CA TYR A 119 2.79 -14.33 -6.48
C TYR A 119 1.40 -13.96 -7.02
N ALA A 120 0.90 -14.66 -8.02
CA ALA A 120 -0.48 -14.48 -8.48
C ALA A 120 -1.50 -14.79 -7.38
N LEU A 121 -1.28 -15.88 -6.62
CA LEU A 121 -2.13 -16.23 -5.47
C LEU A 121 -2.05 -15.21 -4.33
N THR A 122 -0.85 -14.75 -3.95
CA THR A 122 -0.71 -13.70 -2.92
C THR A 122 -1.29 -12.37 -3.37
N SER A 123 -1.19 -12.02 -4.64
CA SER A 123 -1.78 -10.82 -5.23
C SER A 123 -3.30 -10.87 -5.26
N LEU A 124 -3.88 -12.03 -5.61
CA LEU A 124 -5.31 -12.30 -5.50
C LEU A 124 -5.76 -12.18 -4.05
N GLY A 125 -5.04 -12.82 -3.14
CA GLY A 125 -5.32 -12.78 -1.71
C GLY A 125 -5.35 -11.36 -1.16
N GLY A 126 -4.27 -10.61 -1.30
CA GLY A 126 -4.14 -9.25 -0.79
C GLY A 126 -5.20 -8.28 -1.35
N SER A 127 -5.58 -8.44 -2.63
CA SER A 127 -6.63 -7.63 -3.26
C SER A 127 -8.04 -7.94 -2.74
N LEU A 128 -8.27 -9.12 -2.17
CA LEU A 128 -9.52 -9.49 -1.48
C LEU A 128 -9.49 -9.15 0.02
N GLU A 129 -8.34 -9.33 0.68
CA GLU A 129 -8.20 -9.18 2.14
C GLU A 129 -8.44 -7.75 2.62
N TRP A 130 -7.69 -6.78 2.09
CA TRP A 130 -7.71 -5.42 2.57
C TRP A 130 -9.09 -4.75 2.44
N PRO A 131 -9.77 -4.77 1.26
CA PRO A 131 -11.10 -4.20 1.13
C PRO A 131 -12.14 -4.91 2.00
N SER A 132 -12.06 -6.24 2.11
CA SER A 132 -13.00 -7.03 2.90
C SER A 132 -12.87 -6.73 4.40
N LEU A 133 -11.64 -6.70 4.93
CA LEU A 133 -11.39 -6.42 6.34
C LEU A 133 -11.84 -5.00 6.73
N THR A 134 -11.52 -4.03 5.86
CA THR A 134 -11.90 -2.63 6.04
C THR A 134 -13.42 -2.44 6.02
N THR A 135 -14.10 -3.08 5.06
CA THR A 135 -15.56 -2.99 4.97
C THR A 135 -16.28 -3.76 6.08
N LEU A 136 -15.68 -4.81 6.64
CA LEU A 136 -16.16 -5.46 7.86
C LEU A 136 -16.08 -4.52 9.07
N LEU A 137 -14.96 -3.78 9.22
CA LEU A 137 -14.81 -2.79 10.30
C LEU A 137 -15.88 -1.70 10.18
N VAL A 138 -16.03 -1.12 8.99
CA VAL A 138 -17.05 -0.08 8.72
C VAL A 138 -18.46 -0.57 9.06
N ALA A 139 -18.80 -1.82 8.73
CA ALA A 139 -20.12 -2.38 8.99
C ALA A 139 -20.42 -2.61 10.49
N LYS A 140 -19.39 -2.68 11.33
CA LYS A 140 -19.53 -2.87 12.79
C LYS A 140 -19.40 -1.58 13.59
N THR A 141 -18.86 -0.53 12.98
CA THR A 141 -18.53 0.73 13.64
C THR A 141 -19.65 1.75 13.49
N LYS A 142 -19.97 2.46 14.58
CA LYS A 142 -20.91 3.60 14.53
C LYS A 142 -20.33 4.72 13.65
N PRO A 143 -21.16 5.47 12.88
CA PRO A 143 -20.68 6.55 12.02
C PRO A 143 -19.78 7.59 12.73
N ALA A 144 -20.09 7.93 13.98
CA ALA A 144 -19.32 8.87 14.80
C ALA A 144 -17.88 8.40 15.08
N ASP A 145 -17.67 7.09 15.26
CA ASP A 145 -16.40 6.47 15.66
C ASP A 145 -15.58 5.99 14.46
N MET A 146 -16.18 5.97 13.27
CA MET A 146 -15.60 5.37 12.05
C MET A 146 -14.23 5.96 11.69
N LYS A 147 -14.07 7.29 11.74
CA LYS A 147 -12.81 7.97 11.41
C LYS A 147 -11.67 7.51 12.31
N PHE A 148 -11.95 7.33 13.60
CA PHE A 148 -10.94 6.94 14.59
C PHE A 148 -10.56 5.47 14.46
N LEU A 149 -11.54 4.57 14.35
CA LEU A 149 -11.26 3.13 14.21
C LEU A 149 -10.58 2.80 12.89
N TYR A 150 -10.92 3.50 11.81
CA TYR A 150 -10.21 3.40 10.53
C TYR A 150 -8.75 3.86 10.65
N GLY A 151 -8.52 4.96 11.35
CA GLY A 151 -7.17 5.43 11.67
C GLY A 151 -6.36 4.44 12.50
N VAL A 152 -6.99 3.83 13.52
CA VAL A 152 -6.36 2.77 14.34
C VAL A 152 -6.03 1.56 13.47
N GLN A 153 -6.95 1.12 12.62
CA GLN A 153 -6.74 -0.01 11.70
C GLN A 153 -5.52 0.22 10.82
N GLY A 154 -5.44 1.38 10.15
CA GLY A 154 -4.32 1.74 9.29
C GLY A 154 -2.99 1.81 10.06
N PHE A 155 -3.00 2.43 11.24
CA PHE A 155 -1.81 2.55 12.08
C PHE A 155 -1.31 1.19 12.57
N VAL A 156 -2.20 0.33 13.05
CA VAL A 156 -1.86 -1.02 13.52
C VAL A 156 -1.35 -1.89 12.37
N ASN A 157 -1.95 -1.79 11.18
CA ASN A 157 -1.45 -2.42 9.97
C ASN A 157 -0.04 -1.94 9.62
N GLN A 158 0.20 -0.63 9.67
CA GLN A 158 1.51 -0.04 9.38
C GLN A 158 2.60 -0.48 10.37
N ILE A 159 2.26 -0.64 11.66
CA ILE A 159 3.18 -1.22 12.65
C ILE A 159 3.56 -2.65 12.27
N GLY A 160 2.56 -3.49 11.94
CA GLY A 160 2.81 -4.86 11.50
C GLY A 160 3.73 -4.92 10.27
N LEU A 161 3.45 -4.09 9.27
CA LEU A 161 4.25 -3.94 8.06
C LEU A 161 5.69 -3.52 8.38
N THR A 162 5.87 -2.53 9.24
CA THR A 162 7.19 -2.00 9.63
C THR A 162 8.03 -3.07 10.34
N ILE A 163 7.43 -3.76 11.32
CA ILE A 163 8.12 -4.83 12.08
C ILE A 163 8.51 -5.98 11.14
N ALA A 164 7.59 -6.42 10.27
CA ALA A 164 7.86 -7.53 9.36
C ALA A 164 8.90 -7.17 8.31
N THR A 165 8.92 -5.94 7.82
CA THR A 165 9.96 -5.46 6.92
C THR A 165 11.34 -5.49 7.60
N PHE A 166 11.42 -4.98 8.83
CA PHE A 166 12.66 -5.02 9.60
C PHE A 166 13.16 -6.46 9.81
N LEU A 167 12.30 -7.31 10.35
CA LEU A 167 12.66 -8.71 10.61
C LEU A 167 12.96 -9.49 9.33
N GLY A 168 12.29 -9.15 8.21
CA GLY A 168 12.48 -9.78 6.91
C GLY A 168 13.84 -9.49 6.26
N PHE A 169 14.50 -8.39 6.63
CA PHE A 169 15.84 -8.06 6.17
C PHE A 169 16.93 -8.37 7.19
N VAL A 170 16.64 -8.22 8.48
CA VAL A 170 17.63 -8.44 9.56
C VAL A 170 17.67 -9.92 9.96
N GLY A 171 16.55 -10.62 9.85
CA GLY A 171 16.43 -12.02 10.23
C GLY A 171 17.32 -12.99 9.42
N PRO A 172 17.31 -12.93 8.07
CA PRO A 172 18.10 -13.85 7.25
C PRO A 172 19.60 -13.84 7.59
N PRO A 173 20.33 -12.71 7.64
CA PRO A 173 21.74 -12.72 8.03
C PRO A 173 22.00 -13.30 9.42
N ILE A 174 21.15 -13.02 10.41
CA ILE A 174 21.30 -13.58 11.76
C ILE A 174 21.10 -15.10 11.74
N MET A 175 20.17 -15.59 10.94
CA MET A 175 19.94 -17.03 10.82
C MET A 175 21.09 -17.75 10.09
N GLU A 176 21.73 -17.08 9.12
CA GLU A 176 22.94 -17.59 8.45
C GLU A 176 24.11 -17.74 9.43
N ASP A 177 24.31 -16.77 10.30
CA ASP A 177 25.35 -16.83 11.35
C ASP A 177 25.09 -17.98 12.34
N LEU A 178 23.82 -18.32 12.60
CA LEU A 178 23.43 -19.35 13.59
C LEU A 178 23.33 -20.75 13.00
N LEU A 179 22.85 -20.88 11.75
CA LEU A 179 22.49 -22.18 11.14
C LEU A 179 23.44 -22.62 10.01
N GLY A 180 24.40 -21.74 9.63
CA GLY A 180 25.34 -21.98 8.53
C GLY A 180 25.00 -21.19 7.26
N PRO A 181 25.92 -21.10 6.30
CA PRO A 181 25.94 -20.14 5.21
C PRO A 181 24.95 -20.45 4.05
N GLU A 182 23.83 -21.07 4.33
CA GLU A 182 22.77 -21.23 3.34
C GLU A 182 21.81 -20.03 3.38
N THR A 183 22.17 -18.94 2.67
CA THR A 183 21.43 -17.67 2.54
C THR A 183 19.93 -17.87 2.25
N LEU A 184 19.60 -18.92 1.52
CA LEU A 184 18.22 -19.32 1.18
C LEU A 184 17.40 -19.74 2.38
N THR A 185 18.02 -20.33 3.42
CA THR A 185 17.33 -20.84 4.59
C THR A 185 16.75 -19.71 5.42
N GLY A 186 17.47 -18.58 5.58
CA GLY A 186 16.98 -17.42 6.32
C GLY A 186 15.70 -16.81 5.73
N PHE A 187 15.66 -16.61 4.42
CA PHE A 187 14.45 -16.09 3.74
C PHE A 187 13.28 -17.10 3.77
N LYS A 188 13.56 -18.38 3.58
CA LYS A 188 12.50 -19.43 3.71
C LYS A 188 11.90 -19.43 5.12
N LEU A 189 12.70 -19.23 6.17
CA LEU A 189 12.20 -19.10 7.54
C LEU A 189 11.34 -17.85 7.73
N VAL A 190 11.67 -16.72 7.10
CA VAL A 190 10.82 -15.52 7.10
C VAL A 190 9.48 -15.80 6.42
N PHE A 191 9.46 -16.47 5.27
CA PHE A 191 8.20 -16.85 4.60
C PHE A 191 7.41 -17.85 5.42
N LEU A 192 8.05 -18.83 6.05
CA LEU A 192 7.40 -19.78 6.95
C LEU A 192 6.77 -19.09 8.16
N ALA A 193 7.51 -18.21 8.83
CA ALA A 193 7.00 -17.41 9.95
C ALA A 193 5.82 -16.53 9.51
N THR A 194 5.92 -15.90 8.34
CA THR A 194 4.83 -15.10 7.75
C THR A 194 3.61 -15.96 7.46
N THR A 195 3.82 -17.18 6.94
CA THR A 195 2.73 -18.13 6.71
C THR A 195 2.03 -18.52 8.02
N ILE A 196 2.80 -18.78 9.08
CA ILE A 196 2.23 -19.06 10.42
C ILE A 196 1.45 -17.85 10.93
N CYS A 197 2.00 -16.64 10.81
CA CYS A 197 1.31 -15.41 11.16
C CYS A 197 0.02 -15.21 10.38
N ALA A 198 -0.07 -15.68 9.12
CA ALA A 198 -1.26 -15.56 8.29
C ALA A 198 -2.44 -16.39 8.80
N PHE A 199 -2.24 -17.40 9.65
CA PHE A 199 -3.36 -18.11 10.29
C PHE A 199 -4.01 -17.30 11.42
N VAL A 200 -3.32 -16.34 12.02
CA VAL A 200 -3.83 -15.59 13.18
C VAL A 200 -5.05 -14.72 12.84
N PRO A 201 -5.10 -13.96 11.72
CA PRO A 201 -6.29 -13.24 11.30
C PRO A 201 -7.55 -14.10 11.18
N ILE A 202 -7.40 -15.39 10.80
CA ILE A 202 -8.53 -16.32 10.72
C ILE A 202 -9.23 -16.41 12.07
N ILE A 203 -8.48 -16.58 13.15
CA ILE A 203 -9.01 -16.74 14.53
C ILE A 203 -9.83 -15.50 14.92
N TYR A 204 -9.32 -14.30 14.63
CA TYR A 204 -10.01 -13.07 14.97
C TYR A 204 -11.26 -12.85 14.11
N VAL A 205 -11.19 -13.11 12.80
CA VAL A 205 -12.28 -12.85 11.87
C VAL A 205 -13.38 -13.92 11.99
N LEU A 206 -13.07 -15.16 12.36
CA LEU A 206 -14.07 -16.18 12.63
C LEU A 206 -15.04 -15.77 13.74
N GLY A 207 -14.57 -15.02 14.73
CA GLY A 207 -15.39 -14.46 15.82
C GLY A 207 -16.29 -13.28 15.42
N VAL A 208 -16.13 -12.72 14.21
CA VAL A 208 -16.92 -11.60 13.69
C VAL A 208 -18.19 -12.13 13.02
N LYS A 209 -19.36 -11.62 13.38
CA LYS A 209 -20.63 -11.97 12.72
C LYS A 209 -20.72 -11.25 11.37
N GLU A 210 -21.11 -11.97 10.32
CA GLU A 210 -21.44 -11.35 9.02
C GLU A 210 -22.62 -10.38 9.21
N THR A 211 -22.53 -9.22 8.57
CA THR A 211 -23.64 -8.27 8.58
C THR A 211 -24.36 -8.36 7.25
N GLU A 212 -25.65 -8.69 7.28
CA GLU A 212 -26.48 -8.68 6.09
C GLU A 212 -26.44 -7.29 5.44
N ARG A 213 -26.14 -7.23 4.17
CA ARG A 213 -26.15 -6.00 3.38
C ARG A 213 -27.19 -6.09 2.28
N LYS A 214 -27.95 -5.01 2.09
CA LYS A 214 -28.71 -4.82 0.86
C LYS A 214 -27.73 -4.68 -0.30
N PRO A 215 -27.86 -5.49 -1.37
CA PRO A 215 -26.98 -5.37 -2.53
C PRO A 215 -27.00 -3.92 -3.04
N SER A 216 -25.83 -3.31 -3.13
CA SER A 216 -25.74 -2.03 -3.80
C SER A 216 -26.00 -2.26 -5.28
N SER A 217 -26.96 -1.57 -5.86
CA SER A 217 -27.20 -1.67 -7.29
C SER A 217 -25.93 -1.23 -8.02
N LEU A 218 -25.35 -2.12 -8.83
CA LEU A 218 -24.17 -1.85 -9.68
C LEU A 218 -24.41 -0.71 -10.71
N ARG A 219 -25.62 -0.17 -10.77
CA ARG A 219 -25.97 0.97 -11.62
C ARG A 219 -25.75 2.29 -10.89
N ALA A 220 -24.51 2.57 -10.50
CA ALA A 220 -24.15 3.94 -10.15
C ALA A 220 -24.30 4.81 -11.40
N HIS A 221 -25.33 5.66 -11.45
CA HIS A 221 -25.50 6.59 -12.56
C HIS A 221 -24.49 7.73 -12.39
N PHE A 222 -23.37 7.61 -13.06
CA PHE A 222 -22.37 8.69 -13.15
C PHE A 222 -22.88 9.77 -14.11
N ASN A 223 -23.19 10.95 -13.60
CA ASN A 223 -23.46 12.09 -14.45
C ASN A 223 -22.19 12.54 -15.21
N LYS A 224 -22.31 13.39 -16.22
CA LYS A 224 -21.19 13.83 -17.07
C LYS A 224 -20.04 14.46 -16.26
N ARG A 225 -20.37 15.23 -15.21
CA ARG A 225 -19.39 15.88 -14.32
C ARG A 225 -18.62 14.83 -13.51
N THR A 226 -19.32 13.90 -12.87
CA THR A 226 -18.70 12.81 -12.08
C THR A 226 -17.82 11.91 -12.93
N ARG A 227 -18.26 11.56 -14.16
CA ARG A 227 -17.42 10.78 -15.10
C ARG A 227 -16.10 11.50 -15.43
N ARG A 228 -16.17 12.83 -15.64
CA ARG A 228 -14.96 13.63 -15.91
C ARG A 228 -14.03 13.68 -14.70
N ILE A 229 -14.57 13.87 -13.50
CA ILE A 229 -13.79 13.86 -12.24
C ILE A 229 -13.14 12.47 -12.05
N LEU A 230 -13.89 11.39 -12.21
CA LEU A 230 -13.39 10.02 -12.12
C LEU A 230 -12.28 9.77 -13.13
N PHE A 231 -12.48 10.15 -14.39
CA PHE A 231 -11.47 9.98 -15.44
C PHE A 231 -10.17 10.71 -15.10
N MET A 232 -10.25 11.98 -14.72
CA MET A 232 -9.06 12.79 -14.39
C MET A 232 -8.31 12.26 -13.16
N TYR A 233 -9.06 11.83 -12.14
CA TYR A 233 -8.47 11.24 -10.94
C TYR A 233 -7.84 9.87 -11.22
N SER A 234 -8.54 9.01 -11.98
CA SER A 234 -8.03 7.69 -12.37
C SER A 234 -6.81 7.79 -13.29
N PHE A 235 -6.80 8.76 -14.20
CA PHE A 235 -5.67 9.01 -15.08
C PHE A 235 -4.43 9.48 -14.31
N GLN A 236 -4.61 10.41 -13.37
CA GLN A 236 -3.54 10.85 -12.48
C GLN A 236 -3.02 9.69 -11.62
N ASN A 237 -3.90 8.87 -11.04
CA ASN A 237 -3.51 7.67 -10.29
C ASN A 237 -2.78 6.65 -11.16
N ALA A 238 -3.18 6.47 -12.41
CA ALA A 238 -2.49 5.59 -13.35
C ALA A 238 -1.06 6.07 -13.65
N LEU A 239 -0.85 7.38 -13.85
CA LEU A 239 0.50 7.94 -14.03
C LEU A 239 1.39 7.72 -12.81
N ILE A 240 0.85 7.92 -11.60
CA ILE A 240 1.58 7.63 -10.35
C ILE A 240 1.87 6.14 -10.22
N GLY A 241 0.89 5.28 -10.49
CA GLY A 241 1.06 3.82 -10.44
C GLY A 241 2.13 3.33 -11.43
N PHE A 242 2.10 3.87 -12.65
CA PHE A 242 3.10 3.55 -13.67
C PHE A 242 4.51 3.98 -13.22
N GLY A 243 4.69 5.22 -12.80
CA GLY A 243 5.97 5.73 -12.29
C GLY A 243 6.45 4.98 -11.05
N ALA A 244 5.54 4.59 -10.15
CA ALA A 244 5.89 3.83 -8.96
C ALA A 244 6.47 2.45 -9.31
N ALA A 245 5.87 1.71 -10.22
CA ALA A 245 6.32 0.37 -10.59
C ALA A 245 7.70 0.35 -11.27
N LEU A 246 8.11 1.46 -11.91
CA LEU A 246 9.44 1.57 -12.52
C LEU A 246 10.58 1.47 -11.49
N VAL A 247 10.36 1.97 -10.26
CA VAL A 247 11.45 2.16 -9.29
C VAL A 247 11.13 1.57 -7.92
N ILE A 248 9.94 1.81 -7.37
CA ILE A 248 9.71 1.59 -5.94
C ILE A 248 9.88 0.14 -5.48
N PRO A 249 9.33 -0.88 -6.16
CA PRO A 249 9.53 -2.27 -5.78
C PRO A 249 10.99 -2.73 -5.90
N TRP A 250 11.77 -2.07 -6.74
CA TRP A 250 13.17 -2.40 -7.02
C TRP A 250 14.15 -1.78 -6.03
N LEU A 251 13.73 -0.78 -5.24
CA LEU A 251 14.61 -0.05 -4.33
C LEU A 251 15.39 -0.93 -3.36
N PRO A 252 14.84 -1.99 -2.74
CA PRO A 252 15.63 -2.87 -1.89
C PRO A 252 16.81 -3.52 -2.63
N VAL A 253 16.57 -3.94 -3.89
CA VAL A 253 17.61 -4.53 -4.75
C VAL A 253 18.64 -3.48 -5.18
N ILE A 254 18.17 -2.27 -5.52
CA ILE A 254 19.05 -1.15 -5.89
C ILE A 254 19.93 -0.75 -4.72
N PHE A 255 19.40 -0.65 -3.51
CA PHE A 255 20.18 -0.32 -2.32
C PHE A 255 21.30 -1.34 -2.07
N ASN A 256 21.02 -2.60 -2.25
CA ASN A 256 22.01 -3.66 -2.09
C ASN A 256 23.00 -3.73 -3.27
N ARG A 257 22.48 -3.92 -4.51
CA ARG A 257 23.30 -4.22 -5.69
C ARG A 257 24.03 -3.01 -6.27
N SER A 258 23.41 -1.82 -6.21
CA SER A 258 23.98 -0.60 -6.79
C SER A 258 24.71 0.26 -5.76
N LEU A 259 24.16 0.37 -4.54
CA LEU A 259 24.68 1.27 -3.51
C LEU A 259 25.44 0.53 -2.40
N GLY A 260 25.63 -0.80 -2.53
CA GLY A 260 26.44 -1.62 -1.62
C GLY A 260 25.88 -1.73 -0.19
N ALA A 261 24.57 -1.50 0.01
CA ALA A 261 23.95 -1.66 1.31
C ALA A 261 23.88 -3.15 1.70
N SER A 262 24.31 -3.51 2.92
CA SER A 262 24.02 -4.82 3.47
C SER A 262 22.51 -5.00 3.70
N ASP A 263 22.03 -6.24 3.83
CA ASP A 263 20.62 -6.56 4.10
C ASP A 263 20.10 -5.79 5.32
N MET A 264 20.91 -5.71 6.37
CA MET A 264 20.61 -4.94 7.57
C MET A 264 20.41 -3.44 7.27
N TRP A 265 21.25 -2.83 6.43
CA TRP A 265 21.10 -1.44 6.01
C TRP A 265 19.84 -1.24 5.16
N VAL A 266 19.55 -2.14 4.23
CA VAL A 266 18.30 -2.11 3.43
C VAL A 266 17.09 -2.13 4.36
N GLY A 267 17.08 -3.07 5.31
CA GLY A 267 16.01 -3.18 6.31
C GLY A 267 15.87 -1.91 7.16
N MET A 268 16.96 -1.34 7.65
CA MET A 268 16.94 -0.11 8.46
C MET A 268 16.41 1.09 7.67
N ILE A 269 16.85 1.28 6.41
CA ILE A 269 16.41 2.39 5.55
C ILE A 269 14.90 2.34 5.34
N ILE A 270 14.38 1.17 4.96
CA ILE A 270 12.95 1.00 4.68
C ILE A 270 12.12 1.10 5.97
N THR A 271 12.57 0.49 7.05
CA THR A 271 11.89 0.53 8.35
C THR A 271 11.81 1.94 8.91
N LEU A 272 12.91 2.70 8.86
CA LEU A 272 12.92 4.10 9.29
C LEU A 272 11.92 4.93 8.49
N SER A 273 11.92 4.76 7.17
CA SER A 273 10.97 5.43 6.29
C SER A 273 9.51 5.12 6.67
N ASN A 274 9.19 3.85 6.86
CA ASN A 274 7.84 3.41 7.25
C ASN A 274 7.42 3.96 8.62
N ALA A 275 8.33 4.01 9.60
CA ALA A 275 8.08 4.58 10.91
C ALA A 275 7.79 6.09 10.82
N VAL A 276 8.56 6.82 10.03
CA VAL A 276 8.35 8.27 9.80
C VAL A 276 7.03 8.54 9.10
N ILE A 277 6.63 7.70 8.13
CA ILE A 277 5.33 7.80 7.45
C ILE A 277 4.19 7.59 8.46
N ALA A 278 4.28 6.57 9.32
CA ALA A 278 3.26 6.30 10.34
C ALA A 278 3.02 7.51 11.25
N VAL A 279 4.09 8.17 11.70
CA VAL A 279 4.00 9.43 12.47
C VAL A 279 3.40 10.56 11.63
N GLY A 280 3.81 10.67 10.37
CA GLY A 280 3.36 11.71 9.45
C GLY A 280 1.85 11.71 9.22
N TRP A 281 1.20 10.54 9.20
CA TRP A 281 -0.25 10.43 9.02
C TRP A 281 -1.07 11.11 10.12
N PHE A 282 -0.52 11.26 11.34
CA PHE A 282 -1.17 12.01 12.41
C PHE A 282 -0.98 13.53 12.30
N VAL A 283 0.10 13.96 11.65
CA VAL A 283 0.52 15.37 11.64
C VAL A 283 -0.03 16.13 10.43
N VAL A 284 0.01 15.52 9.25
CA VAL A 284 -0.25 16.20 7.96
C VAL A 284 -1.69 16.68 7.76
N PRO A 285 -2.75 16.02 8.25
CA PRO A 285 -4.11 16.54 8.10
C PRO A 285 -4.28 17.98 8.58
N LYS A 286 -3.53 18.39 9.61
CA LYS A 286 -3.56 19.77 10.13
C LYS A 286 -2.97 20.81 9.15
N PHE A 287 -2.00 20.42 8.33
CA PHE A 287 -1.45 21.34 7.32
C PHE A 287 -2.42 21.59 6.17
N ALA A 288 -3.30 20.65 5.86
CA ALA A 288 -4.31 20.82 4.83
C ALA A 288 -5.30 21.96 5.16
N GLU A 289 -5.57 22.17 6.46
CA GLU A 289 -6.44 23.25 6.93
C GLU A 289 -5.88 24.65 6.58
N PHE A 290 -4.53 24.80 6.52
CA PHE A 290 -3.89 26.11 6.28
C PHE A 290 -3.66 26.44 4.81
N ARG A 291 -3.44 25.45 3.94
CA ARG A 291 -2.99 25.66 2.55
C ARG A 291 -3.94 25.11 1.51
N GLY A 292 -5.02 24.43 1.92
CA GLY A 292 -5.94 23.72 1.05
C GLY A 292 -5.39 22.36 0.58
N SER A 293 -6.28 21.37 0.57
CA SER A 293 -5.93 19.95 0.33
C SER A 293 -5.21 19.75 -1.01
N VAL A 294 -5.72 20.35 -2.10
CA VAL A 294 -5.17 20.15 -3.45
C VAL A 294 -3.75 20.71 -3.58
N THR A 295 -3.50 21.88 -3.04
CA THR A 295 -2.17 22.52 -3.09
C THR A 295 -1.16 21.72 -2.28
N LEU A 296 -1.52 21.30 -1.06
CA LEU A 296 -0.67 20.49 -0.21
C LEU A 296 -0.25 19.19 -0.91
N ILE A 297 -1.22 18.45 -1.46
CA ILE A 297 -0.98 17.18 -2.14
C ILE A 297 -0.03 17.38 -3.33
N ALA A 298 -0.32 18.34 -4.21
CA ALA A 298 0.48 18.59 -5.40
C ALA A 298 1.91 19.01 -5.06
N VAL A 299 2.08 19.93 -4.11
CA VAL A 299 3.41 20.40 -3.68
C VAL A 299 4.22 19.25 -3.06
N CYS A 300 3.62 18.45 -2.19
CA CYS A 300 4.31 17.30 -1.60
C CYS A 300 4.72 16.25 -2.66
N GLN A 301 3.84 15.93 -3.59
CA GLN A 301 4.14 14.98 -4.66
C GLN A 301 5.26 15.50 -5.58
N ILE A 302 5.23 16.76 -6.01
CA ILE A 302 6.29 17.37 -6.82
C ILE A 302 7.61 17.44 -6.05
N ALA A 303 7.57 17.87 -4.80
CA ALA A 303 8.76 17.95 -3.96
C ALA A 303 9.42 16.59 -3.70
N SER A 304 8.63 15.49 -3.75
CA SER A 304 9.15 14.13 -3.59
C SER A 304 10.04 13.66 -4.75
N VAL A 305 9.97 14.36 -5.90
CA VAL A 305 10.73 13.99 -7.11
C VAL A 305 12.21 14.32 -6.97
N ALA A 306 12.55 15.43 -6.32
CA ALA A 306 13.95 15.81 -6.13
C ALA A 306 14.75 14.75 -5.36
N PRO A 307 14.34 14.30 -4.17
CA PRO A 307 15.05 13.22 -3.49
C PRO A 307 14.98 11.88 -4.24
N LEU A 308 13.93 11.60 -5.03
CA LEU A 308 13.87 10.41 -5.87
C LEU A 308 14.98 10.41 -6.92
N ILE A 309 15.17 11.51 -7.64
CA ILE A 309 16.19 11.64 -8.70
C ILE A 309 17.61 11.63 -8.11
N LEU A 310 17.79 12.12 -6.90
CA LEU A 310 19.11 12.16 -6.24
C LEU A 310 19.54 10.80 -5.66
N LEU A 311 18.62 9.84 -5.47
CA LEU A 311 18.94 8.54 -4.88
C LEU A 311 20.10 7.80 -5.57
N PRO A 312 20.12 7.62 -6.92
CA PRO A 312 21.19 6.86 -7.58
C PRO A 312 22.56 7.52 -7.50
N TYR A 313 22.65 8.81 -7.15
CA TYR A 313 23.90 9.57 -7.03
C TYR A 313 24.37 9.71 -5.59
N SER A 314 23.75 9.02 -4.65
CA SER A 314 24.05 9.19 -3.23
C SER A 314 25.43 8.64 -2.89
N PRO A 315 26.32 9.44 -2.27
CA PRO A 315 27.70 9.04 -1.98
C PRO A 315 27.84 8.13 -0.75
N ALA A 316 26.79 8.05 0.08
CA ALA A 316 26.81 7.29 1.33
C ALA A 316 25.43 6.78 1.71
N LEU A 317 25.36 5.63 2.38
CA LEU A 317 24.10 4.99 2.78
C LEU A 317 23.23 5.85 3.70
N ILE A 318 23.85 6.70 4.52
CA ILE A 318 23.09 7.64 5.37
C ILE A 318 22.35 8.67 4.52
N VAL A 319 22.93 9.12 3.40
CA VAL A 319 22.28 10.02 2.44
C VAL A 319 21.12 9.32 1.75
N VAL A 320 21.32 8.05 1.36
CA VAL A 320 20.22 7.19 0.82
C VAL A 320 19.07 7.10 1.81
N ALA A 321 19.36 6.84 3.09
CA ALA A 321 18.35 6.74 4.14
C ALA A 321 17.54 8.04 4.28
N VAL A 322 18.20 9.18 4.28
CA VAL A 322 17.58 10.50 4.36
C VAL A 322 16.72 10.78 3.12
N LEU A 323 17.30 10.62 1.92
CA LEU A 323 16.60 10.90 0.66
C LEU A 323 15.37 9.99 0.47
N TYR A 324 15.53 8.69 0.74
CA TYR A 324 14.42 7.74 0.65
C TYR A 324 13.32 8.05 1.67
N THR A 325 13.68 8.38 2.91
CA THR A 325 12.72 8.75 3.95
C THR A 325 11.96 10.04 3.59
N VAL A 326 12.68 11.08 3.17
CA VAL A 326 12.08 12.36 2.74
C VAL A 326 11.16 12.16 1.52
N ARG A 327 11.62 11.41 0.53
CA ARG A 327 10.83 11.07 -0.66
C ARG A 327 9.54 10.34 -0.28
N SER A 328 9.66 9.30 0.52
CA SER A 328 8.52 8.46 0.92
C SER A 328 7.55 9.23 1.81
N PHE A 329 8.06 10.05 2.73
CA PHE A 329 7.25 10.95 3.54
C PHE A 329 6.44 11.92 2.67
N LEU A 330 7.08 12.65 1.77
CA LEU A 330 6.41 13.63 0.91
C LEU A 330 5.36 12.98 -0.01
N MET A 331 5.59 11.75 -0.47
CA MET A 331 4.67 11.08 -1.38
C MET A 331 3.49 10.41 -0.67
N LEU A 332 3.72 9.81 0.51
CA LEU A 332 2.71 8.97 1.17
C LEU A 332 1.95 9.67 2.29
N VAL A 333 2.56 10.66 2.95
CA VAL A 333 1.91 11.33 4.08
C VAL A 333 0.69 12.17 3.67
N PRO A 334 0.59 12.75 2.47
CA PRO A 334 -0.64 13.41 2.01
C PRO A 334 -1.80 12.46 1.68
N GLN A 335 -1.62 11.14 1.66
CA GLN A 335 -2.66 10.18 1.25
C GLN A 335 -3.97 10.26 2.07
N PRO A 336 -3.96 10.40 3.40
CA PRO A 336 -5.19 10.60 4.16
C PRO A 336 -5.95 11.86 3.73
N VAL A 337 -5.22 12.95 3.43
CA VAL A 337 -5.81 14.21 2.94
C VAL A 337 -6.42 14.03 1.55
N LEU A 338 -5.71 13.33 0.66
CA LEU A 338 -6.20 12.99 -0.69
C LEU A 338 -7.48 12.15 -0.61
N ASN A 339 -7.50 11.12 0.24
CA ASN A 339 -8.67 10.28 0.44
C ASN A 339 -9.86 11.09 0.97
N ALA A 340 -9.65 11.94 1.97
CA ALA A 340 -10.68 12.81 2.51
C ALA A 340 -11.22 13.79 1.46
N TYR A 341 -10.33 14.42 0.68
CA TYR A 341 -10.69 15.32 -0.42
C TYR A 341 -11.59 14.62 -1.45
N VAL A 342 -11.18 13.43 -1.91
CA VAL A 342 -11.95 12.65 -2.90
C VAL A 342 -13.32 12.26 -2.35
N MET A 343 -13.41 11.88 -1.06
CA MET A 343 -14.69 11.59 -0.41
C MET A 343 -15.60 12.81 -0.33
N ASN A 344 -15.04 14.02 -0.18
CA ASN A 344 -15.81 15.26 -0.08
C ASN A 344 -16.34 15.74 -1.43
N ILE A 345 -15.64 15.47 -2.54
CA ILE A 345 -16.07 15.87 -3.88
C ILE A 345 -16.96 14.84 -4.59
N THR A 346 -17.12 13.65 -3.99
CA THR A 346 -17.95 12.54 -4.51
C THR A 346 -19.21 12.36 -3.67
N VAL A 347 -20.37 12.16 -4.34
CA VAL A 347 -21.63 11.83 -3.65
C VAL A 347 -21.54 10.43 -3.02
N GLU A 348 -22.22 10.26 -1.90
CA GLU A 348 -22.09 9.08 -1.04
C GLU A 348 -22.35 7.77 -1.75
N GLU A 349 -23.38 7.74 -2.62
CA GLU A 349 -23.85 6.55 -3.32
C GLU A 349 -22.81 5.96 -4.28
N ILE A 350 -21.90 6.78 -4.79
CA ILE A 350 -20.91 6.36 -5.79
C ILE A 350 -19.47 6.31 -5.27
N ARG A 351 -19.22 6.70 -4.01
CA ARG A 351 -17.87 6.76 -3.41
C ARG A 351 -17.11 5.44 -3.53
N ALA A 352 -17.76 4.33 -3.22
CA ALA A 352 -17.14 3.02 -3.29
C ALA A 352 -16.73 2.66 -4.73
N SER A 353 -17.63 2.88 -5.70
CA SER A 353 -17.35 2.63 -7.11
C SER A 353 -16.27 3.55 -7.65
N PHE A 354 -16.26 4.82 -7.23
CA PHE A 354 -15.25 5.80 -7.62
C PHE A 354 -13.85 5.36 -7.15
N LEU A 355 -13.71 4.98 -5.88
CA LEU A 355 -12.43 4.51 -5.33
C LEU A 355 -11.97 3.21 -5.99
N SER A 356 -12.87 2.26 -6.20
CA SER A 356 -12.53 0.99 -6.85
C SER A 356 -12.04 1.18 -8.28
N LEU A 357 -12.71 2.03 -9.07
CA LEU A 357 -12.31 2.31 -10.45
C LEU A 357 -10.97 3.08 -10.52
N SER A 358 -10.74 4.01 -9.59
CA SER A 358 -9.47 4.72 -9.54
C SER A 358 -8.31 3.80 -9.10
N GLN A 359 -8.55 2.89 -8.16
CA GLN A 359 -7.59 1.87 -7.74
C GLN A 359 -7.30 0.87 -8.88
N LEU A 360 -8.33 0.49 -9.64
CA LEU A 360 -8.18 -0.35 -10.82
C LEU A 360 -7.24 0.30 -11.85
N ALA A 361 -7.41 1.60 -12.12
CA ALA A 361 -6.55 2.33 -13.05
C ALA A 361 -5.09 2.38 -12.59
N TRP A 362 -4.86 2.62 -11.28
CA TRP A 362 -3.54 2.57 -10.68
C TRP A 362 -2.90 1.18 -10.83
N GLN A 363 -3.64 0.13 -10.50
CA GLN A 363 -3.14 -1.24 -10.53
C GLN A 363 -2.85 -1.74 -11.95
N ALA A 364 -3.68 -1.36 -12.93
CA ALA A 364 -3.47 -1.71 -14.32
C ALA A 364 -2.20 -1.05 -14.89
N ALA A 365 -2.01 0.23 -14.59
CA ALA A 365 -0.80 0.96 -14.97
C ALA A 365 0.45 0.38 -14.28
N PHE A 366 0.34 0.04 -12.99
CA PHE A 366 1.38 -0.59 -12.21
C PHE A 366 1.78 -1.96 -12.81
N ALA A 367 0.81 -2.81 -13.18
CA ALA A 367 1.07 -4.11 -13.78
C ALA A 367 1.87 -4.01 -15.09
N GLY A 368 1.45 -3.15 -16.01
CA GLY A 368 2.16 -2.94 -17.26
C GLY A 368 3.56 -2.35 -17.06
N SER A 369 3.67 -1.38 -16.18
CA SER A 369 4.96 -0.75 -15.85
C SER A 369 5.93 -1.70 -15.16
N TYR A 370 5.44 -2.65 -14.36
CA TYR A 370 6.28 -3.62 -13.69
C TYR A 370 7.05 -4.51 -14.68
N VAL A 371 6.38 -4.95 -15.75
CA VAL A 371 7.01 -5.70 -16.82
C VAL A 371 8.05 -4.84 -17.54
N ILE A 372 7.67 -3.60 -17.88
CA ILE A 372 8.59 -2.65 -18.55
C ILE A 372 9.82 -2.38 -17.67
N ALA A 373 9.64 -2.21 -16.37
CA ALA A 373 10.72 -2.00 -15.41
C ALA A 373 11.73 -3.16 -15.43
N GLY A 374 11.27 -4.43 -15.50
CA GLY A 374 12.14 -5.58 -15.61
C GLY A 374 13.11 -5.49 -16.80
N TYR A 375 12.60 -5.11 -17.97
CA TYR A 375 13.43 -4.89 -19.16
C TYR A 375 14.30 -3.63 -19.09
N LEU A 376 13.82 -2.56 -18.46
CA LEU A 376 14.61 -1.33 -18.29
C LEU A 376 15.82 -1.55 -17.39
N TRP A 377 15.64 -2.27 -16.30
CA TRP A 377 16.74 -2.58 -15.40
C TRP A 377 17.73 -3.54 -16.04
N ALA A 378 17.29 -4.57 -16.76
CA ALA A 378 18.14 -5.53 -17.50
C ALA A 378 19.34 -6.01 -16.66
N ASN A 379 19.10 -6.31 -15.37
CA ASN A 379 20.08 -6.68 -14.34
C ASN A 379 21.17 -5.61 -14.02
N ASP A 380 21.06 -4.42 -14.59
CA ASP A 380 21.90 -3.28 -14.27
C ASP A 380 21.14 -2.25 -13.45
N TYR A 381 21.29 -2.32 -12.14
CA TYR A 381 20.61 -1.47 -11.18
C TYR A 381 21.33 -0.13 -10.91
N THR A 382 22.39 0.18 -11.67
CA THR A 382 23.10 1.46 -11.59
C THR A 382 22.49 2.55 -12.47
N LYS A 383 21.57 2.18 -13.37
CA LYS A 383 20.91 3.07 -14.33
C LYS A 383 20.08 4.16 -13.64
N PRO A 384 20.30 5.45 -13.93
CA PRO A 384 19.48 6.52 -13.37
C PRO A 384 18.18 6.77 -14.14
N GLU A 385 18.06 6.31 -15.40
CA GLU A 385 16.95 6.60 -16.30
C GLU A 385 15.58 6.21 -15.75
N PRO A 386 15.40 5.03 -15.09
CA PRO A 386 14.09 4.70 -14.50
C PRO A 386 13.63 5.71 -13.46
N PHE A 387 14.57 6.33 -12.70
CA PHE A 387 14.25 7.39 -11.73
C PHE A 387 13.77 8.67 -12.44
N TYR A 388 14.37 9.04 -13.58
CA TYR A 388 13.94 10.19 -14.36
C TYR A 388 12.57 9.99 -14.95
N TYR A 389 12.27 8.80 -15.52
CA TYR A 389 10.95 8.48 -16.06
C TYR A 389 9.89 8.50 -14.96
N ALA A 390 10.16 7.90 -13.81
CA ALA A 390 9.25 7.94 -12.66
C ALA A 390 9.03 9.37 -12.17
N GLY A 391 10.09 10.17 -12.06
CA GLY A 391 10.02 11.58 -11.67
C GLY A 391 9.19 12.42 -12.62
N ALA A 392 9.39 12.27 -13.94
CA ALA A 392 8.62 12.98 -14.97
C ALA A 392 7.13 12.62 -14.89
N LEU A 393 6.79 11.34 -14.69
CA LEU A 393 5.41 10.88 -14.52
C LEU A 393 4.78 11.44 -13.25
N TYR A 394 5.51 11.52 -12.14
CA TYR A 394 5.01 12.10 -10.90
C TYR A 394 4.75 13.60 -11.03
N VAL A 395 5.66 14.33 -11.68
CA VAL A 395 5.46 15.76 -11.97
C VAL A 395 4.23 15.96 -12.85
N ALA A 396 4.12 15.21 -13.97
CA ALA A 396 2.98 15.29 -14.88
C ALA A 396 1.66 14.98 -14.16
N ALA A 397 1.61 13.89 -13.38
CA ALA A 397 0.44 13.50 -12.59
C ALA A 397 0.02 14.60 -11.60
N SER A 398 0.99 15.18 -10.88
CA SER A 398 0.75 16.19 -9.86
C SER A 398 0.31 17.54 -10.48
N LEU A 399 0.86 17.92 -11.64
CA LEU A 399 0.43 19.11 -12.38
C LEU A 399 -0.98 18.96 -12.94
N ILE A 400 -1.33 17.79 -13.49
CA ILE A 400 -2.68 17.47 -13.96
C ILE A 400 -3.66 17.54 -12.79
N PHE A 401 -3.31 16.91 -11.66
CA PHE A 401 -4.12 16.95 -10.44
C PHE A 401 -4.35 18.40 -9.99
N PHE A 402 -3.29 19.18 -9.83
CA PHE A 402 -3.38 20.58 -9.41
C PHE A 402 -4.20 21.42 -10.38
N ALA A 403 -3.90 21.36 -11.69
CA ALA A 403 -4.57 22.18 -12.70
C ALA A 403 -6.07 21.94 -12.76
N TYR A 404 -6.50 20.68 -12.60
CA TYR A 404 -7.90 20.31 -12.68
C TYR A 404 -8.63 20.50 -11.35
N PHE A 405 -8.08 19.94 -10.25
CA PHE A 405 -8.80 19.89 -8.97
C PHE A 405 -8.77 21.20 -8.18
N ARG A 406 -7.80 22.12 -8.39
CA ARG A 406 -7.82 23.44 -7.75
C ARG A 406 -9.07 24.27 -8.06
N ARG A 407 -9.78 23.93 -9.13
CA ARG A 407 -11.01 24.62 -9.56
C ARG A 407 -12.27 23.98 -8.97
N ILE A 408 -12.15 22.82 -8.36
CA ILE A 408 -13.25 22.11 -7.74
C ILE A 408 -13.27 22.52 -6.27
N LYS A 409 -14.26 23.33 -5.88
CA LYS A 409 -14.48 23.70 -4.47
C LYS A 409 -14.82 22.43 -3.68
N GLU A 410 -14.21 22.23 -2.53
CA GLU A 410 -14.63 21.25 -1.55
C GLU A 410 -16.04 21.64 -1.11
N SER A 411 -17.03 20.91 -1.55
CA SER A 411 -18.40 21.31 -1.33
C SER A 411 -18.91 20.82 0.02
N HIS A 412 -18.97 21.72 0.98
CA HIS A 412 -20.13 21.77 1.89
C HIS A 412 -21.43 22.24 1.14
N GLU A 413 -21.32 22.56 -0.15
CA GLU A 413 -22.36 23.17 -1.00
C GLU A 413 -23.01 22.24 -2.04
N LEU A 414 -22.74 20.92 -2.03
CA LEU A 414 -23.45 19.98 -2.91
C LEU A 414 -24.50 19.15 -2.13
N ALA A 415 -25.15 19.75 -1.14
CA ALA A 415 -26.48 19.32 -0.78
C ALA A 415 -27.39 19.61 -2.01
N PRO A 416 -28.10 18.61 -2.59
CA PRO A 416 -29.13 18.93 -3.55
C PRO A 416 -30.11 19.87 -2.84
N ALA A 417 -30.39 21.03 -3.41
CA ALA A 417 -31.58 21.78 -3.06
C ALA A 417 -32.75 20.84 -3.30
N ILE A 418 -33.32 20.34 -2.23
CA ILE A 418 -34.58 19.61 -2.24
C ILE A 418 -35.62 20.67 -2.58
N THR A 419 -36.02 20.75 -3.84
CA THR A 419 -37.27 21.34 -4.27
C THR A 419 -38.13 20.24 -4.87
#